data_406968120c391eeb7201edb8d4f86276
#
_entry.id   406968120c391eeb7201edb8d4f86276
#
_cell.length_a   1.000
_cell.length_b   1.000
_cell.length_c   1.000
_cell.angle_alpha   90.00
_cell.angle_beta   90.00
_cell.angle_gamma   90.00
#
_symmetry.space_group_name_H-M   'P 1'
#
loop_
_entity.id
_entity.type
_entity.pdbx_description
1 polymer ?
#
loop_
_entity_poly.entity_id
_entity_poly.type
_entity_poly.pdbx_seq_one_letter_code
_entity_poly.pdbx_strand_id
1 'polypeptide(L)'
;MEGRVVHTWPIGTNPHLLTNGDVLDASKDDPSGFGGLTEVNWNGSNVWSYSETRSNYLMHHDFVRIFNPKLNAFTTLYIANKTVSSNQCIAAGCNPAFGRNYTNAQMDAVVEVDMQGNVVWEWWFFDHVIQDIDSSKANY
;
A
#
# COMPACT_ATOMS: atom_id res chain seq x y z
N MET A 1 -30.89 -14.84 14.35
CA MET A 1 -31.02 -13.81 13.29
C MET A 1 -31.00 -14.54 11.96
N GLU A 2 -32.05 -14.43 11.18
CA GLU A 2 -32.02 -14.88 9.79
C GLU A 2 -31.38 -13.77 8.95
N GLY A 3 -30.14 -13.99 8.51
CA GLY A 3 -29.43 -13.05 7.65
C GLY A 3 -30.06 -13.05 6.26
N ARG A 4 -30.53 -11.86 5.79
CA ARG A 4 -30.97 -11.66 4.42
C ARG A 4 -29.97 -10.78 3.70
N VAL A 5 -29.46 -11.23 2.54
CA VAL A 5 -28.68 -10.38 1.64
C VAL A 5 -29.56 -9.24 1.17
N VAL A 6 -29.15 -8.00 1.39
CA VAL A 6 -29.90 -6.79 1.01
C VAL A 6 -29.27 -6.12 -0.21
N HIS A 7 -27.99 -6.35 -0.46
CA HIS A 7 -27.27 -5.83 -1.61
C HIS A 7 -26.01 -6.64 -1.91
N THR A 8 -25.50 -6.58 -3.15
CA THR A 8 -24.23 -7.15 -3.57
C THR A 8 -23.55 -6.21 -4.58
N TRP A 9 -22.22 -6.10 -4.50
CA TRP A 9 -21.42 -5.34 -5.46
C TRP A 9 -20.58 -6.28 -6.34
N PRO A 10 -20.31 -5.96 -7.58
CA PRO A 10 -19.40 -6.72 -8.46
C PRO A 10 -17.95 -6.35 -8.19
N ILE A 11 -17.47 -6.57 -6.97
CA ILE A 11 -16.17 -6.15 -6.44
C ILE A 11 -15.19 -7.31 -6.30
N GLY A 12 -13.94 -6.99 -5.94
CA GLY A 12 -12.81 -7.91 -5.81
C GLY A 12 -12.79 -8.73 -4.51
N THR A 13 -11.64 -8.76 -3.86
CA THR A 13 -11.36 -9.75 -2.80
C THR A 13 -11.16 -9.15 -1.41
N ASN A 14 -11.03 -7.83 -1.29
CA ASN A 14 -10.78 -7.15 0.00
C ASN A 14 -11.66 -5.89 0.16
N PRO A 15 -13.00 -6.04 0.19
CA PRO A 15 -13.92 -4.89 0.21
C PRO A 15 -14.01 -4.25 1.60
N HIS A 16 -13.90 -2.93 1.63
CA HIS A 16 -14.09 -2.09 2.81
C HIS A 16 -15.34 -1.21 2.62
N LEU A 17 -16.37 -1.41 3.44
CA LEU A 17 -17.55 -0.54 3.43
C LEU A 17 -17.20 0.82 4.04
N LEU A 18 -17.41 1.88 3.29
CA LEU A 18 -17.16 3.26 3.71
C LEU A 18 -18.38 3.86 4.43
N THR A 19 -18.15 4.92 5.20
CA THR A 19 -19.20 5.58 5.98
C THR A 19 -20.29 6.26 5.15
N ASN A 20 -20.00 6.56 3.88
CA ASN A 20 -20.96 7.09 2.91
C ASN A 20 -21.82 6.00 2.23
N GLY A 21 -21.56 4.71 2.53
CA GLY A 21 -22.23 3.56 1.94
C GLY A 21 -21.60 3.02 0.66
N ASP A 22 -20.50 3.63 0.20
CA ASP A 22 -19.71 3.12 -0.92
C ASP A 22 -18.76 2.00 -0.46
N VAL A 23 -18.21 1.26 -1.40
CA VAL A 23 -17.25 0.19 -1.12
C VAL A 23 -15.93 0.49 -1.80
N LEU A 24 -14.85 0.55 -1.01
CA LEU A 24 -13.47 0.62 -1.49
C LEU A 24 -12.90 -0.79 -1.55
N ASP A 25 -12.28 -1.15 -2.65
CA ASP A 25 -11.76 -2.50 -2.88
C ASP A 25 -10.48 -2.47 -3.72
N ALA A 26 -9.69 -3.56 -3.64
CA ALA A 26 -8.57 -3.76 -4.54
C ALA A 26 -9.07 -3.93 -5.99
N SER A 27 -8.44 -3.25 -6.93
CA SER A 27 -8.88 -3.23 -8.32
C SER A 27 -8.79 -4.62 -8.95
N LYS A 28 -9.89 -5.08 -9.51
CA LYS A 28 -9.99 -6.33 -10.28
C LYS A 28 -9.17 -6.31 -11.58
N ASP A 29 -9.01 -5.12 -12.14
CA ASP A 29 -8.47 -4.94 -13.48
C ASP A 29 -6.93 -4.85 -13.49
N ASP A 30 -6.31 -4.93 -12.32
CA ASP A 30 -4.85 -5.03 -12.23
C ASP A 30 -4.40 -6.49 -12.42
N PRO A 31 -3.60 -6.80 -13.45
CA PRO A 31 -3.12 -8.16 -13.71
C PRO A 31 -2.27 -8.74 -12.58
N SER A 32 -1.67 -7.88 -11.74
CA SER A 32 -0.91 -8.29 -10.53
C SER A 32 -1.83 -8.60 -9.36
N GLY A 33 -3.10 -8.20 -9.43
CA GLY A 33 -4.09 -8.34 -8.36
C GLY A 33 -3.92 -7.36 -7.20
N PHE A 34 -2.92 -6.47 -7.26
CA PHE A 34 -2.52 -5.61 -6.14
C PHE A 34 -2.07 -4.19 -6.54
N GLY A 35 -2.22 -3.79 -7.81
CA GLY A 35 -1.67 -2.51 -8.27
C GLY A 35 -2.60 -1.30 -8.15
N GLY A 36 -3.86 -1.49 -7.74
CA GLY A 36 -4.82 -0.40 -7.70
C GLY A 36 -5.97 -0.58 -6.72
N LEU A 37 -6.70 0.50 -6.52
CA LEU A 37 -7.89 0.59 -5.68
C LEU A 37 -9.05 1.15 -6.49
N THR A 38 -10.26 0.70 -6.19
CA THR A 38 -11.49 1.18 -6.81
C THR A 38 -12.55 1.41 -5.75
N GLU A 39 -13.19 2.57 -5.79
CA GLU A 39 -14.36 2.87 -4.98
C GLU A 39 -15.61 2.81 -5.86
N VAL A 40 -16.57 2.02 -5.45
CA VAL A 40 -17.86 1.88 -6.14
C VAL A 40 -19.00 2.33 -5.23
N ASN A 41 -19.95 3.06 -5.79
CA ASN A 41 -21.13 3.49 -5.04
C ASN A 41 -22.15 2.36 -4.90
N TRP A 42 -23.26 2.65 -4.20
CA TRP A 42 -24.37 1.71 -4.02
C TRP A 42 -24.88 1.10 -5.34
N ASN A 43 -24.88 1.86 -6.43
CA ASN A 43 -25.35 1.39 -7.73
C ASN A 43 -24.31 0.57 -8.51
N GLY A 44 -23.12 0.34 -7.95
CA GLY A 44 -22.03 -0.37 -8.60
C GLY A 44 -21.22 0.47 -9.60
N SER A 45 -21.44 1.79 -9.64
CA SER A 45 -20.66 2.69 -10.49
C SER A 45 -19.34 3.04 -9.83
N ASN A 46 -18.25 3.04 -10.60
CA ASN A 46 -16.94 3.52 -10.16
C ASN A 46 -17.01 5.04 -9.92
N VAL A 47 -16.65 5.48 -8.73
CA VAL A 47 -16.63 6.89 -8.31
C VAL A 47 -15.22 7.41 -8.01
N TRP A 48 -14.27 6.51 -7.78
CA TRP A 48 -12.86 6.84 -7.63
C TRP A 48 -11.99 5.62 -7.95
N SER A 49 -10.82 5.87 -8.50
CA SER A 49 -9.79 4.84 -8.72
C SER A 49 -8.40 5.40 -8.50
N TYR A 50 -7.51 4.55 -8.05
CA TYR A 50 -6.10 4.83 -7.93
C TYR A 50 -5.29 3.63 -8.42
N SER A 51 -4.17 3.87 -9.09
CA SER A 51 -3.20 2.84 -9.45
C SER A 51 -1.80 3.29 -9.07
N GLU A 52 -1.04 2.40 -8.43
CA GLU A 52 0.37 2.63 -8.15
C GLU A 52 1.16 2.51 -9.46
N THR A 53 1.73 3.62 -9.93
CA THR A 53 2.45 3.68 -11.21
C THR A 53 3.95 3.79 -11.06
N ARG A 54 4.47 3.93 -9.84
CA ARG A 54 5.90 4.01 -9.56
C ARG A 54 6.56 2.64 -9.74
N SER A 55 7.55 2.54 -10.61
CA SER A 55 8.14 1.27 -11.06
C SER A 55 8.81 0.42 -9.98
N ASN A 56 9.15 1.03 -8.84
CA ASN A 56 9.78 0.35 -7.71
C ASN A 56 8.83 0.11 -6.53
N TYR A 57 7.52 0.32 -6.72
CA TYR A 57 6.47 0.06 -5.75
C TYR A 57 5.52 -1.01 -6.29
N LEU A 58 5.04 -1.84 -5.39
CA LEU A 58 3.96 -2.79 -5.64
C LEU A 58 3.02 -2.77 -4.45
N MET A 59 1.80 -2.29 -4.65
CA MET A 59 0.75 -2.32 -3.63
C MET A 59 0.42 -3.77 -3.26
N HIS A 60 0.17 -4.04 -1.98
CA HIS A 60 -0.23 -5.36 -1.51
C HIS A 60 -1.05 -5.30 -0.21
N HIS A 61 -1.75 -6.38 0.09
CA HIS A 61 -2.49 -6.69 1.31
C HIS A 61 -3.62 -5.71 1.63
N ASP A 62 -3.34 -4.57 2.23
CA ASP A 62 -4.37 -3.79 2.91
C ASP A 62 -4.31 -2.29 2.58
N PHE A 63 -5.45 -1.64 2.77
CA PHE A 63 -5.66 -0.21 2.55
C PHE A 63 -6.80 0.28 3.42
N VAL A 64 -6.84 1.58 3.68
CA VAL A 64 -7.92 2.20 4.47
C VAL A 64 -8.18 3.62 4.03
N ARG A 65 -9.46 4.00 3.92
CA ARG A 65 -9.89 5.39 3.75
C ARG A 65 -9.92 6.09 5.11
N ILE A 66 -9.21 7.21 5.24
CA ILE A 66 -9.16 8.00 6.46
C ILE A 66 -9.50 9.47 6.17
N PHE A 67 -9.89 10.21 7.21
CA PHE A 67 -9.94 11.66 7.15
C PHE A 67 -8.60 12.22 7.62
N ASN A 68 -7.90 12.95 6.75
CA ASN A 68 -6.66 13.62 7.09
C ASN A 68 -6.95 15.05 7.57
N PRO A 69 -6.79 15.35 8.88
CA PRO A 69 -7.13 16.67 9.42
C PRO A 69 -6.20 17.79 8.95
N LYS A 70 -4.96 17.48 8.52
CA LYS A 70 -4.02 18.47 7.99
C LYS A 70 -4.44 18.96 6.61
N LEU A 71 -5.01 18.07 5.80
CA LEU A 71 -5.50 18.38 4.47
C LEU A 71 -6.98 18.79 4.49
N ASN A 72 -7.68 18.56 5.61
CA ASN A 72 -9.13 18.69 5.75
C ASN A 72 -9.89 17.94 4.65
N ALA A 73 -9.44 16.72 4.33
CA ALA A 73 -9.94 15.90 3.23
C ALA A 73 -9.81 14.40 3.54
N PHE A 74 -10.57 13.58 2.83
CA PHE A 74 -10.34 12.15 2.83
C PHE A 74 -9.10 11.79 2.00
N THR A 75 -8.35 10.81 2.50
CA THR A 75 -7.18 10.24 1.87
C THR A 75 -7.24 8.72 1.99
N THR A 76 -6.39 8.01 1.26
CA THR A 76 -6.28 6.56 1.37
C THR A 76 -4.85 6.18 1.73
N LEU A 77 -4.71 5.44 2.83
CA LEU A 77 -3.47 4.73 3.15
C LEU A 77 -3.49 3.35 2.49
N TYR A 78 -2.34 2.90 2.00
CA TYR A 78 -2.15 1.54 1.54
C TYR A 78 -0.74 1.05 1.84
N ILE A 79 -0.56 -0.27 1.88
CA ILE A 79 0.73 -0.92 2.04
C ILE A 79 1.31 -1.22 0.66
N ALA A 80 2.60 -0.94 0.47
CA ALA A 80 3.32 -1.29 -0.74
C ALA A 80 4.70 -1.85 -0.43
N ASN A 81 5.16 -2.79 -1.23
CA ASN A 81 6.57 -3.14 -1.31
C ASN A 81 7.31 -2.06 -2.10
N LYS A 82 8.41 -1.57 -1.55
CA LYS A 82 9.35 -0.70 -2.23
C LYS A 82 10.67 -1.44 -2.43
N THR A 83 11.10 -1.54 -3.68
CA THR A 83 12.33 -2.26 -4.01
C THR A 83 13.58 -1.48 -3.60
N VAL A 84 14.51 -2.15 -2.93
CA VAL A 84 15.84 -1.68 -2.59
C VAL A 84 16.89 -2.64 -3.16
N SER A 85 17.97 -2.12 -3.74
CA SER A 85 19.04 -2.97 -4.22
C SER A 85 19.79 -3.64 -3.06
N SER A 86 20.37 -4.82 -3.30
CA SER A 86 21.18 -5.51 -2.30
C SER A 86 22.36 -4.67 -1.82
N ASN A 87 22.96 -3.84 -2.70
CA ASN A 87 24.04 -2.93 -2.30
C ASN A 87 23.58 -1.86 -1.31
N GLN A 88 22.40 -1.28 -1.51
CA GLN A 88 21.80 -0.34 -0.56
C GLN A 88 21.50 -1.03 0.78
N CYS A 89 20.93 -2.25 0.73
CA CYS A 89 20.62 -3.03 1.91
C CYS A 89 21.88 -3.33 2.72
N ILE A 90 22.96 -3.80 2.09
CA ILE A 90 24.24 -4.08 2.74
C ILE A 90 24.87 -2.80 3.32
N ALA A 91 24.80 -1.68 2.58
CA ALA A 91 25.29 -0.40 3.06
C ALA A 91 24.54 0.09 4.30
N ALA A 92 23.25 -0.26 4.43
CA ALA A 92 22.43 0.01 5.61
C ALA A 92 22.57 -1.03 6.74
N GLY A 93 23.45 -2.05 6.60
CA GLY A 93 23.72 -3.05 7.63
C GLY A 93 22.97 -4.37 7.47
N CYS A 94 22.36 -4.64 6.33
CA CYS A 94 21.86 -5.98 6.03
C CYS A 94 23.01 -7.01 6.00
N ASN A 95 22.69 -8.26 6.33
CA ASN A 95 23.67 -9.33 6.26
C ASN A 95 24.33 -9.39 4.88
N PRO A 96 25.68 -9.33 4.76
CA PRO A 96 26.39 -9.37 3.48
C PRO A 96 26.11 -10.64 2.65
N ALA A 97 25.70 -11.74 3.29
CA ALA A 97 25.28 -12.95 2.58
C ALA A 97 24.04 -12.73 1.70
N PHE A 98 23.23 -11.72 2.01
CA PHE A 98 22.05 -11.35 1.20
C PHE A 98 22.44 -11.02 -0.23
N GLY A 99 23.44 -10.15 -0.45
CA GLY A 99 23.87 -9.73 -1.79
C GLY A 99 24.48 -10.84 -2.65
N ARG A 100 24.81 -11.99 -2.09
CA ARG A 100 25.27 -13.16 -2.84
C ARG A 100 24.12 -13.96 -3.49
N ASN A 101 22.94 -13.87 -2.90
CA ASN A 101 21.78 -14.68 -3.29
C ASN A 101 20.68 -13.86 -3.98
N TYR A 102 20.65 -12.55 -3.75
CA TYR A 102 19.58 -11.68 -4.24
C TYR A 102 20.15 -10.37 -4.79
N THR A 103 19.59 -9.87 -5.87
CA THR A 103 19.95 -8.57 -6.45
C THR A 103 19.16 -7.41 -5.82
N ASN A 104 17.97 -7.70 -5.33
CA ASN A 104 17.04 -6.74 -4.72
C ASN A 104 16.38 -7.31 -3.48
N ALA A 105 16.03 -6.43 -2.54
CA ALA A 105 15.09 -6.69 -1.46
C ALA A 105 13.80 -5.90 -1.68
N GLN A 106 12.71 -6.41 -1.13
CA GLN A 106 11.47 -5.66 -1.02
C GLN A 106 11.26 -5.32 0.45
N MET A 107 11.00 -4.05 0.72
CA MET A 107 10.74 -3.52 2.04
C MET A 107 9.41 -2.79 2.04
N ASP A 108 8.62 -3.01 3.07
CA ASP A 108 7.30 -2.40 3.15
C ASP A 108 7.38 -0.88 3.29
N ALA A 109 6.41 -0.23 2.69
CA ALA A 109 6.11 1.18 2.85
C ALA A 109 4.62 1.34 3.14
N VAL A 110 4.29 2.36 3.92
CA VAL A 110 2.91 2.86 4.03
C VAL A 110 2.84 4.16 3.25
N VAL A 111 1.91 4.24 2.33
CA VAL A 111 1.76 5.38 1.43
C VAL A 111 0.37 5.97 1.61
N GLU A 112 0.27 7.29 1.67
CA GLU A 112 -0.98 8.04 1.72
C GLU A 112 -1.17 8.82 0.43
N VAL A 113 -2.34 8.66 -0.19
CA VAL A 113 -2.73 9.41 -1.40
C VAL A 113 -4.00 10.20 -1.16
N ASP A 114 -4.08 11.37 -1.80
CA ASP A 114 -5.30 12.17 -1.82
C ASP A 114 -6.31 11.65 -2.86
N MET A 115 -7.47 12.28 -2.91
CA MET A 115 -8.54 11.91 -3.86
C MET A 115 -8.20 12.23 -5.32
N GLN A 116 -7.13 12.98 -5.59
CA GLN A 116 -6.59 13.26 -6.92
C GLN A 116 -5.48 12.29 -7.32
N GLY A 117 -5.10 11.36 -6.40
CA GLY A 117 -4.05 10.37 -6.62
C GLY A 117 -2.63 10.89 -6.38
N ASN A 118 -2.48 12.06 -5.74
CA ASN A 118 -1.17 12.55 -5.36
C ASN A 118 -0.71 11.87 -4.06
N VAL A 119 0.56 11.45 -4.00
CA VAL A 119 1.17 10.99 -2.75
C VAL A 119 1.36 12.19 -1.85
N VAL A 120 0.73 12.17 -0.67
CA VAL A 120 0.77 13.26 0.32
C VAL A 120 1.62 12.91 1.54
N TRP A 121 1.86 11.62 1.76
CA TRP A 121 2.75 11.14 2.81
C TRP A 121 3.23 9.72 2.48
N GLU A 122 4.45 9.40 2.96
CA GLU A 122 5.04 8.06 2.85
C GLU A 122 5.90 7.78 4.08
N TRP A 123 5.80 6.57 4.59
CA TRP A 123 6.70 6.00 5.58
C TRP A 123 7.33 4.74 5.01
N TRP A 124 8.65 4.70 4.95
CA TRP A 124 9.36 3.55 4.43
C TRP A 124 10.08 2.79 5.55
N PHE A 125 9.72 1.52 5.73
CA PHE A 125 10.28 0.67 6.78
C PHE A 125 11.81 0.64 6.73
N PHE A 126 12.42 0.65 5.55
CA PHE A 126 13.86 0.62 5.35
C PHE A 126 14.60 1.77 6.06
N ASP A 127 14.03 2.94 6.16
CA ASP A 127 14.62 4.11 6.83
C ASP A 127 14.62 3.98 8.36
N HIS A 128 13.93 2.97 8.91
CA HIS A 128 13.73 2.75 10.34
C HIS A 128 14.27 1.39 10.82
N VAL A 129 14.98 0.65 9.96
CA VAL A 129 15.55 -0.65 10.32
C VAL A 129 16.68 -0.48 11.33
N ILE A 130 16.63 -1.26 12.41
CA ILE A 130 17.70 -1.44 13.38
C ILE A 130 18.40 -2.78 13.07
N GLN A 131 19.72 -2.83 13.20
CA GLN A 131 20.51 -4.04 12.95
C GLN A 131 21.61 -4.21 14.00
N ASP A 132 22.03 -5.44 14.24
CA ASP A 132 23.06 -5.83 15.21
C ASP A 132 24.30 -6.47 14.56
N ILE A 133 24.50 -6.23 13.26
CA ILE A 133 25.55 -6.87 12.45
C ILE A 133 26.80 -6.00 12.36
N ASP A 134 26.66 -4.69 12.20
CA ASP A 134 27.75 -3.75 12.00
C ASP A 134 27.61 -2.54 12.92
N SER A 135 28.41 -2.53 13.99
CA SER A 135 28.40 -1.45 14.98
C SER A 135 28.94 -0.10 14.48
N SER A 136 29.49 -0.05 13.28
CA SER A 136 29.90 1.21 12.64
C SER A 136 28.75 1.97 11.97
N LYS A 137 27.59 1.36 11.85
CA LYS A 137 26.41 1.94 11.21
C LYS A 137 25.55 2.70 12.21
N ALA A 138 24.91 3.77 11.72
CA ALA A 138 24.07 4.63 12.56
C ALA A 138 22.81 3.94 13.11
N ASN A 139 22.39 2.85 12.48
CA ASN A 139 21.23 2.05 12.87
C ASN A 139 21.57 0.76 13.64
N TYR A 140 22.80 0.68 14.20
CA TYR A 140 23.23 -0.40 15.08
C TYR A 140 22.54 -0.34 16.45
#